data_cfafe27c8f476bb02dff415f33527455
#
_entry.id   cfafe27c8f476bb02dff415f33527455
#
_cell.length_a   1.000
_cell.length_b   1.000
_cell.length_c   1.000
_cell.angle_alpha   90.00
_cell.angle_beta   90.00
_cell.angle_gamma   90.00
#
_symmetry.space_group_name_H-M   'P 1'
#
loop_
_entity.id
_entity.type
_entity.pdbx_description
1 polymer ?
#
loop_
_entity_poly.entity_id
_entity_poly.type
_entity_poly.pdbx_seq_one_letter_code
_entity_poly.pdbx_strand_id
1 'polypeptide(L)'
;MIRYEIKKIFSKTICRISMIVLLLSLIISCYFAITNITYIDEQGVWHTGIAAARDLRTEKQKWEGTLDEEALQKVLDEYRKINEEYPIRQGDYTANMLHDSKVQGISEIKDMINIGFCEFRDFNYYRIDSVSKDEVGKLYENRVKSLEKWLGSEDAEGLFDENEKAFLLERYGQLKAPLYYEDYDGWRSVLHYAQTIVMLVM
;
A
#
# COMPACT_ATOMS: atom_id res chain seq x y z
N MET A 1 24.91 30.25 -10.58
CA MET A 1 25.66 29.00 -10.80
C MET A 1 24.77 27.91 -11.40
N ILE A 2 23.71 27.47 -10.76
CA ILE A 2 22.79 26.40 -11.22
C ILE A 2 22.26 26.64 -12.65
N ARG A 3 21.82 27.85 -12.95
CA ARG A 3 21.26 28.21 -14.28
C ARG A 3 22.27 28.05 -15.43
N TYR A 4 23.56 28.21 -15.16
CA TYR A 4 24.63 28.05 -16.14
C TYR A 4 24.93 26.57 -16.38
N GLU A 5 24.96 25.75 -15.33
CA GLU A 5 25.15 24.30 -15.45
C GLU A 5 23.98 23.63 -16.16
N ILE A 6 22.75 24.02 -15.86
CA ILE A 6 21.57 23.55 -16.59
C ILE A 6 21.69 23.89 -18.08
N LYS A 7 22.05 25.14 -18.42
CA LYS A 7 22.24 25.55 -19.82
C LYS A 7 23.34 24.76 -20.53
N LYS A 8 24.42 24.42 -19.81
CA LYS A 8 25.54 23.63 -20.32
C LYS A 8 25.12 22.17 -20.62
N ILE A 9 24.34 21.57 -19.72
CA ILE A 9 23.78 20.22 -19.93
C ILE A 9 22.87 20.22 -21.16
N PHE A 10 21.94 21.15 -21.26
CA PHE A 10 21.02 21.27 -22.40
C PHE A 10 21.67 21.71 -23.71
N SER A 11 22.91 22.19 -23.69
CA SER A 11 23.64 22.58 -24.94
C SER A 11 24.10 21.38 -25.76
N LYS A 12 24.31 20.21 -25.11
CA LYS A 12 24.76 19.00 -25.80
C LYS A 12 23.58 18.23 -26.40
N THR A 13 23.65 17.90 -27.68
CA THR A 13 22.59 17.17 -28.40
C THR A 13 22.27 15.82 -27.72
N ILE A 14 23.31 15.09 -27.29
CA ILE A 14 23.11 13.81 -26.59
C ILE A 14 22.29 13.95 -25.31
N CYS A 15 22.53 14.99 -24.51
CA CYS A 15 21.77 15.24 -23.28
C CYS A 15 20.29 15.57 -23.58
N ARG A 16 20.02 16.30 -24.66
CA ARG A 16 18.64 16.56 -25.09
C ARG A 16 17.93 15.28 -25.52
N ILE A 17 18.59 14.43 -26.30
CA ILE A 17 18.04 13.14 -26.72
C ILE A 17 17.77 12.26 -25.50
N SER A 18 18.74 12.13 -24.59
CA SER A 18 18.57 11.35 -23.36
C SER A 18 17.39 11.84 -22.50
N MET A 19 17.22 13.17 -22.37
CA MET A 19 16.06 13.72 -21.67
C MET A 19 14.73 13.42 -22.33
N ILE A 20 14.67 13.49 -23.68
CA ILE A 20 13.45 13.13 -24.41
C ILE A 20 13.14 11.65 -24.19
N VAL A 21 14.14 10.77 -24.28
CA VAL A 21 13.97 9.34 -24.02
C VAL A 21 13.48 9.07 -22.61
N LEU A 22 14.07 9.72 -21.60
CA LEU A 22 13.64 9.61 -20.19
C LEU A 22 12.19 10.07 -20.01
N LEU A 23 11.82 11.19 -20.62
CA LEU A 23 10.47 11.73 -20.52
C LEU A 23 9.44 10.82 -21.18
N LEU A 24 9.77 10.29 -22.37
CA LEU A 24 8.92 9.30 -23.05
C LEU A 24 8.79 8.01 -22.23
N SER A 25 9.90 7.51 -21.67
CA SER A 25 9.87 6.33 -20.80
C SER A 25 9.01 6.55 -19.56
N LEU A 26 9.07 7.73 -18.95
CA LEU A 26 8.23 8.09 -17.80
C LEU A 26 6.75 8.12 -18.20
N ILE A 27 6.40 8.74 -19.33
CA ILE A 27 5.00 8.78 -19.82
C ILE A 27 4.48 7.36 -20.07
N ILE A 28 5.27 6.52 -20.73
CA ILE A 28 4.90 5.12 -20.98
C ILE A 28 4.72 4.36 -19.67
N SER A 29 5.64 4.53 -18.71
CA SER A 29 5.53 3.89 -17.39
C SER A 29 4.28 4.34 -16.63
N CYS A 30 3.96 5.63 -16.62
CA CYS A 30 2.73 6.15 -16.02
C CYS A 30 1.49 5.58 -16.71
N TYR A 31 1.50 5.49 -18.03
CA TYR A 31 0.39 4.91 -18.79
C TYR A 31 0.16 3.44 -18.39
N PHE A 32 1.21 2.61 -18.36
CA PHE A 32 1.10 1.22 -17.93
C PHE A 32 0.69 1.09 -16.46
N ALA A 33 1.23 1.93 -15.57
CA ALA A 33 0.84 1.92 -14.17
C ALA A 33 -0.66 2.15 -13.99
N ILE A 34 -1.23 3.13 -14.68
CA ILE A 34 -2.66 3.47 -14.57
C ILE A 34 -3.54 2.43 -15.28
N THR A 35 -3.12 1.93 -16.46
CA THR A 35 -3.93 0.99 -17.23
C THR A 35 -3.98 -0.41 -16.62
N ASN A 36 -3.05 -0.76 -15.74
CA ASN A 36 -3.04 -2.03 -15.02
C ASN A 36 -3.84 -2.00 -13.70
N ILE A 37 -4.36 -0.84 -13.29
CA ILE A 37 -5.25 -0.78 -12.14
C ILE A 37 -6.55 -1.49 -12.49
N THR A 38 -7.00 -2.35 -11.58
CA THR A 38 -8.22 -3.13 -11.71
C THR A 38 -9.29 -2.59 -10.78
N TYR A 39 -10.53 -2.62 -11.24
CA TYR A 39 -11.72 -2.30 -10.47
C TYR A 39 -12.78 -3.38 -10.73
N ILE A 40 -13.46 -3.81 -9.70
CA ILE A 40 -14.55 -4.78 -9.80
C ILE A 40 -15.87 -4.03 -9.56
N ASP A 41 -16.77 -4.08 -10.51
CA ASP A 41 -18.06 -3.39 -10.41
C ASP A 41 -19.05 -4.11 -9.48
N GLU A 42 -20.21 -3.53 -9.28
CA GLU A 42 -21.26 -4.09 -8.41
C GLU A 42 -21.84 -5.43 -8.92
N GLN A 43 -21.59 -5.79 -10.15
CA GLN A 43 -21.96 -7.07 -10.76
C GLN A 43 -20.85 -8.12 -10.64
N GLY A 44 -19.71 -7.76 -10.07
CA GLY A 44 -18.53 -8.65 -9.94
C GLY A 44 -17.73 -8.77 -11.24
N VAL A 45 -17.85 -7.81 -12.16
CA VAL A 45 -17.13 -7.79 -13.43
C VAL A 45 -15.84 -6.97 -13.30
N TRP A 46 -14.75 -7.51 -13.81
CA TRP A 46 -13.44 -6.87 -13.81
C TRP A 46 -13.32 -5.82 -14.93
N HIS A 47 -12.87 -4.65 -14.55
CA HIS A 47 -12.53 -3.56 -15.44
C HIS A 47 -11.07 -3.16 -15.25
N THR A 48 -10.43 -2.68 -16.31
CA THR A 48 -9.05 -2.18 -16.29
C THR A 48 -8.96 -0.83 -17.00
N GLY A 49 -7.88 -0.11 -16.79
CA GLY A 49 -7.62 1.14 -17.47
C GLY A 49 -8.03 2.37 -16.66
N ILE A 50 -8.00 3.54 -17.32
CA ILE A 50 -8.17 4.85 -16.67
C ILE A 50 -9.54 4.99 -16.01
N ALA A 51 -10.59 4.46 -16.61
CA ALA A 51 -11.93 4.50 -16.02
C ALA A 51 -11.97 3.67 -14.72
N ALA A 52 -11.49 2.43 -14.77
CA ALA A 52 -11.37 1.54 -13.61
C ALA A 52 -10.53 2.17 -12.47
N ALA A 53 -9.41 2.80 -12.82
CA ALA A 53 -8.58 3.51 -11.84
C ALA A 53 -9.34 4.66 -11.15
N ARG A 54 -10.16 5.39 -11.89
CA ARG A 54 -11.00 6.47 -11.36
C ARG A 54 -12.09 5.93 -10.42
N ASP A 55 -12.75 4.85 -10.83
CA ASP A 55 -13.83 4.24 -10.06
C ASP A 55 -13.29 3.65 -8.75
N LEU A 56 -12.18 2.92 -8.80
CA LEU A 56 -11.48 2.41 -7.61
C LEU A 56 -11.08 3.56 -6.67
N ARG A 57 -10.50 4.62 -7.21
CA ARG A 57 -10.14 5.80 -6.42
C ARG A 57 -11.36 6.41 -5.72
N THR A 58 -12.50 6.49 -6.41
CA THR A 58 -13.75 7.00 -5.81
C THR A 58 -14.18 6.14 -4.61
N GLU A 59 -14.04 4.82 -4.68
CA GLU A 59 -14.34 3.94 -3.55
C GLU A 59 -13.35 4.14 -2.39
N LYS A 60 -12.06 4.24 -2.67
CA LYS A 60 -11.02 4.46 -1.66
C LYS A 60 -11.13 5.83 -0.99
N GLN A 61 -11.50 6.88 -1.74
CA GLN A 61 -11.68 8.24 -1.21
C GLN A 61 -12.75 8.35 -0.11
N LYS A 62 -13.70 7.44 -0.06
CA LYS A 62 -14.69 7.39 1.02
C LYS A 62 -14.06 7.12 2.40
N TRP A 63 -12.85 6.58 2.41
CA TRP A 63 -12.11 6.16 3.59
C TRP A 63 -10.86 7.00 3.86
N GLU A 64 -10.61 8.04 3.03
CA GLU A 64 -9.49 8.98 3.25
C GLU A 64 -9.65 9.73 4.57
N GLY A 65 -8.55 9.83 5.29
CA GLY A 65 -8.51 10.56 6.56
C GLY A 65 -7.55 9.98 7.58
N THR A 66 -7.62 10.52 8.78
CA THR A 66 -6.81 10.02 9.90
C THR A 66 -7.38 8.69 10.39
N LEU A 67 -6.54 7.67 10.42
CA LEU A 67 -6.91 6.33 10.88
C LEU A 67 -6.77 6.23 12.41
N ASP A 68 -7.56 7.01 13.12
CA ASP A 68 -7.72 6.89 14.57
C ASP A 68 -8.54 5.65 14.95
N GLU A 69 -8.74 5.44 16.24
CA GLU A 69 -9.48 4.27 16.74
C GLU A 69 -10.90 4.19 16.15
N GLU A 70 -11.60 5.32 16.05
CA GLU A 70 -12.97 5.36 15.52
C GLU A 70 -12.99 4.98 14.03
N ALA A 71 -12.05 5.49 13.24
CA ALA A 71 -11.92 5.16 11.83
C ALA A 71 -11.58 3.67 11.63
N LEU A 72 -10.66 3.12 12.43
CA LEU A 72 -10.32 1.70 12.39
C LEU A 72 -11.50 0.80 12.79
N GLN A 73 -12.28 1.20 13.79
CA GLN A 73 -13.50 0.48 14.17
C GLN A 73 -14.56 0.47 13.05
N LYS A 74 -14.73 1.60 12.35
CA LYS A 74 -15.63 1.69 11.20
C LYS A 74 -15.21 0.75 10.06
N VAL A 75 -13.91 0.70 9.75
CA VAL A 75 -13.39 -0.22 8.73
C VAL A 75 -13.63 -1.67 9.13
N LEU A 76 -13.39 -2.02 10.40
CA LEU A 76 -13.63 -3.38 10.91
C LEU A 76 -15.12 -3.76 10.85
N ASP A 77 -16.03 -2.84 11.18
CA ASP A 77 -17.46 -3.05 11.07
C ASP A 77 -17.91 -3.24 9.63
N GLU A 78 -17.43 -2.40 8.71
CA GLU A 78 -17.77 -2.52 7.30
C GLU A 78 -17.24 -3.83 6.72
N TYR A 79 -16.00 -4.22 7.05
CA TYR A 79 -15.45 -5.51 6.64
C TYR A 79 -16.30 -6.69 7.13
N ARG A 80 -16.74 -6.69 8.40
CA ARG A 80 -17.60 -7.74 8.95
C ARG A 80 -18.96 -7.79 8.27
N LYS A 81 -19.57 -6.62 8.07
CA LYS A 81 -20.83 -6.50 7.33
C LYS A 81 -20.73 -7.07 5.93
N ILE A 82 -19.63 -6.75 5.21
CA ILE A 82 -19.39 -7.30 3.87
C ILE A 82 -19.27 -8.82 3.93
N ASN A 83 -18.53 -9.37 4.89
CA ASN A 83 -18.40 -10.83 5.06
C ASN A 83 -19.73 -11.52 5.38
N GLU A 84 -20.63 -10.87 6.11
CA GLU A 84 -21.97 -11.39 6.41
C GLU A 84 -22.89 -11.36 5.19
N GLU A 85 -22.89 -10.24 4.45
CA GLU A 85 -23.75 -10.05 3.29
C GLU A 85 -23.23 -10.78 2.04
N TYR A 86 -21.91 -10.82 1.85
CA TYR A 86 -21.22 -11.39 0.69
C TYR A 86 -20.14 -12.39 1.14
N PRO A 87 -20.49 -13.53 1.76
CA PRO A 87 -19.51 -14.45 2.29
C PRO A 87 -18.64 -15.08 1.18
N ILE A 88 -17.35 -15.19 1.43
CA ILE A 88 -16.41 -15.91 0.55
C ILE A 88 -16.82 -17.38 0.54
N ARG A 89 -16.94 -17.97 -0.65
CA ARG A 89 -17.33 -19.36 -0.85
C ARG A 89 -16.28 -20.09 -1.68
N GLN A 90 -15.79 -21.19 -1.16
CA GLN A 90 -14.81 -22.00 -1.88
C GLN A 90 -15.40 -22.51 -3.21
N GLY A 91 -14.71 -22.20 -4.32
CA GLY A 91 -15.13 -22.63 -5.66
C GLY A 91 -16.21 -21.77 -6.33
N ASP A 92 -16.79 -20.81 -5.62
CA ASP A 92 -17.77 -19.88 -6.20
C ASP A 92 -17.10 -18.57 -6.62
N TYR A 93 -16.60 -18.54 -7.86
CA TYR A 93 -15.91 -17.38 -8.40
C TYR A 93 -16.79 -16.12 -8.40
N THR A 94 -18.07 -16.25 -8.76
CA THR A 94 -18.98 -15.12 -8.85
C THR A 94 -19.26 -14.49 -7.48
N ALA A 95 -19.52 -15.32 -6.46
CA ALA A 95 -19.71 -14.82 -5.10
C ALA A 95 -18.45 -14.13 -4.57
N ASN A 96 -17.27 -14.68 -4.87
CA ASN A 96 -16.00 -14.09 -4.44
C ASN A 96 -15.72 -12.76 -5.15
N MET A 97 -16.04 -12.64 -6.44
CA MET A 97 -15.93 -11.36 -7.16
C MET A 97 -16.88 -10.27 -6.60
N LEU A 98 -18.08 -10.66 -6.19
CA LEU A 98 -19.01 -9.73 -5.53
C LEU A 98 -18.46 -9.28 -4.17
N HIS A 99 -17.92 -10.20 -3.37
CA HIS A 99 -17.22 -9.86 -2.13
C HIS A 99 -16.08 -8.87 -2.38
N ASP A 100 -15.18 -9.18 -3.34
CA ASP A 100 -14.03 -8.34 -3.68
C ASP A 100 -14.45 -6.95 -4.16
N SER A 101 -15.56 -6.85 -4.91
CA SER A 101 -16.12 -5.55 -5.34
C SER A 101 -16.51 -4.65 -4.16
N LYS A 102 -16.91 -5.23 -3.03
CA LYS A 102 -17.30 -4.47 -1.83
C LYS A 102 -16.11 -4.14 -0.93
N VAL A 103 -15.12 -5.05 -0.85
CA VAL A 103 -13.92 -4.88 -0.01
C VAL A 103 -12.88 -3.95 -0.64
N GLN A 104 -12.82 -3.81 -1.97
CA GLN A 104 -11.74 -3.11 -2.67
C GLN A 104 -11.49 -1.68 -2.18
N GLY A 105 -12.52 -0.97 -1.73
CA GLY A 105 -12.40 0.39 -1.19
C GLY A 105 -11.67 0.47 0.16
N ILE A 106 -11.77 -0.58 0.98
CA ILE A 106 -11.15 -0.65 2.31
C ILE A 106 -9.95 -1.60 2.36
N SER A 107 -9.61 -2.26 1.26
CA SER A 107 -8.66 -3.37 1.20
C SER A 107 -7.31 -3.04 1.84
N GLU A 108 -6.74 -1.87 1.58
CA GLU A 108 -5.44 -1.45 2.12
C GLU A 108 -5.49 -1.22 3.62
N ILE A 109 -6.57 -0.58 4.13
CA ILE A 109 -6.73 -0.36 5.57
C ILE A 109 -6.99 -1.70 6.26
N LYS A 110 -7.82 -2.55 5.67
CA LYS A 110 -8.04 -3.92 6.12
C LYS A 110 -6.72 -4.70 6.23
N ASP A 111 -5.89 -4.64 5.20
CA ASP A 111 -4.58 -5.32 5.19
C ASP A 111 -3.62 -4.71 6.22
N MET A 112 -3.67 -3.41 6.44
CA MET A 112 -2.91 -2.76 7.51
C MET A 112 -3.34 -3.24 8.90
N ILE A 113 -4.66 -3.35 9.15
CA ILE A 113 -5.18 -3.92 10.41
C ILE A 113 -4.70 -5.37 10.53
N ASN A 114 -4.87 -6.16 9.48
CA ASN A 114 -4.48 -7.57 9.47
C ASN A 114 -2.98 -7.74 9.82
N ILE A 115 -2.09 -7.00 9.15
CA ILE A 115 -0.64 -7.04 9.40
C ILE A 115 -0.31 -6.56 10.81
N GLY A 116 -0.98 -5.51 11.31
CA GLY A 116 -0.71 -4.95 12.64
C GLY A 116 -1.07 -5.87 13.81
N PHE A 117 -1.88 -6.91 13.54
CA PHE A 117 -2.23 -7.94 14.51
C PHE A 117 -1.58 -9.30 14.25
N CYS A 118 -0.78 -9.42 13.18
CA CYS A 118 0.10 -10.56 12.93
C CYS A 118 1.42 -10.44 13.68
N GLU A 119 2.11 -11.55 13.85
CA GLU A 119 3.52 -11.52 14.26
C GLU A 119 4.38 -10.96 13.12
N PHE A 120 5.48 -10.33 13.47
CA PHE A 120 6.38 -9.74 12.48
C PHE A 120 6.93 -10.85 11.56
N ARG A 121 6.81 -10.67 10.23
CA ARG A 121 7.14 -11.66 9.18
C ARG A 121 6.27 -12.91 9.13
N ASP A 122 5.23 -13.03 9.97
CA ASP A 122 4.25 -14.10 9.87
C ASP A 122 2.89 -13.49 9.49
N PHE A 123 2.57 -13.53 8.21
CA PHE A 123 1.36 -12.91 7.68
C PHE A 123 0.22 -13.92 7.59
N ASN A 124 -0.81 -13.70 8.41
CA ASN A 124 -2.06 -14.46 8.37
C ASN A 124 -3.17 -13.61 7.75
N TYR A 125 -3.65 -13.97 6.57
CA TYR A 125 -4.67 -13.24 5.82
C TYR A 125 -6.03 -13.13 6.53
N TYR A 126 -6.28 -13.98 7.52
CA TYR A 126 -7.54 -14.04 8.28
C TYR A 126 -7.41 -13.51 9.71
N ARG A 127 -6.29 -12.90 10.06
CA ARG A 127 -6.08 -12.41 11.43
C ARG A 127 -7.12 -11.37 11.83
N ILE A 128 -7.55 -10.52 10.90
CA ILE A 128 -8.54 -9.48 11.10
C ILE A 128 -9.88 -10.03 11.62
N ASP A 129 -10.27 -11.24 11.26
CA ASP A 129 -11.53 -11.87 11.69
C ASP A 129 -11.60 -12.03 13.21
N SER A 130 -10.44 -12.19 13.87
CA SER A 130 -10.31 -12.34 15.32
C SER A 130 -10.03 -11.04 16.08
N VAL A 131 -9.82 -9.92 15.38
CA VAL A 131 -9.55 -8.61 16.03
C VAL A 131 -10.85 -8.04 16.56
N SER A 132 -10.93 -7.75 17.86
CA SER A 132 -12.10 -7.10 18.46
C SER A 132 -12.09 -5.59 18.23
N LYS A 133 -13.26 -4.95 18.34
CA LYS A 133 -13.37 -3.49 18.27
C LYS A 133 -12.53 -2.77 19.31
N ASP A 134 -12.52 -3.31 20.54
CA ASP A 134 -11.79 -2.72 21.66
C ASP A 134 -10.27 -2.85 21.52
N GLU A 135 -9.82 -3.76 20.64
CA GLU A 135 -8.40 -4.01 20.39
C GLU A 135 -7.87 -3.26 19.19
N VAL A 136 -8.72 -2.91 18.22
CA VAL A 136 -8.26 -2.34 16.94
C VAL A 136 -7.47 -1.04 17.12
N GLY A 137 -7.78 -0.24 18.15
CA GLY A 137 -7.03 0.95 18.51
C GLY A 137 -5.56 0.70 18.90
N LYS A 138 -5.22 -0.54 19.31
CA LYS A 138 -3.84 -0.94 19.66
C LYS A 138 -2.97 -1.26 18.43
N LEU A 139 -3.49 -1.08 17.21
CA LEU A 139 -2.81 -1.35 15.97
C LEU A 139 -1.36 -0.82 15.95
N TYR A 140 -1.18 0.45 16.31
CA TYR A 140 0.11 1.11 16.24
C TYR A 140 1.10 0.62 17.29
N GLU A 141 0.61 0.30 18.49
CA GLU A 141 1.44 -0.30 19.55
C GLU A 141 1.84 -1.72 19.19
N ASN A 142 0.90 -2.52 18.70
CA ASN A 142 1.15 -3.91 18.32
C ASN A 142 2.23 -4.02 17.24
N ARG A 143 2.26 -3.08 16.31
CA ARG A 143 3.28 -3.03 15.27
C ARG A 143 4.69 -2.90 15.84
N VAL A 144 4.88 -2.04 16.85
CA VAL A 144 6.18 -1.87 17.52
C VAL A 144 6.52 -3.10 18.35
N LYS A 145 5.56 -3.60 19.14
CA LYS A 145 5.74 -4.81 19.96
C LYS A 145 6.08 -6.06 19.13
N SER A 146 5.44 -6.19 17.97
CA SER A 146 5.68 -7.30 17.03
C SER A 146 7.11 -7.26 16.47
N LEU A 147 7.62 -6.07 16.12
CA LEU A 147 9.00 -5.89 15.71
C LEU A 147 9.97 -6.20 16.86
N GLU A 148 9.71 -5.69 18.05
CA GLU A 148 10.55 -5.93 19.24
C GLU A 148 10.65 -7.43 19.55
N LYS A 149 9.49 -8.12 19.58
CA LYS A 149 9.43 -9.57 19.78
C LYS A 149 10.25 -10.33 18.73
N TRP A 150 10.11 -9.95 17.45
CA TRP A 150 10.86 -10.60 16.38
C TRP A 150 12.37 -10.33 16.48
N LEU A 151 12.81 -9.11 16.76
CA LEU A 151 14.23 -8.78 16.93
C LEU A 151 14.88 -9.51 18.11
N GLY A 152 14.10 -9.94 19.10
CA GLY A 152 14.55 -10.78 20.23
C GLY A 152 14.43 -12.29 19.98
N SER A 153 13.94 -12.73 18.81
CA SER A 153 13.76 -14.16 18.50
C SER A 153 15.01 -14.78 17.85
N GLU A 154 15.06 -16.11 17.84
CA GLU A 154 16.10 -16.89 17.14
C GLU A 154 16.16 -16.58 15.64
N ASP A 155 15.02 -16.25 15.01
CA ASP A 155 14.94 -15.92 13.58
C ASP A 155 15.68 -14.62 13.21
N ALA A 156 15.89 -13.73 14.17
CA ALA A 156 16.63 -12.49 14.00
C ALA A 156 18.08 -12.59 14.51
N GLU A 157 18.45 -13.72 15.11
CA GLU A 157 19.81 -13.92 15.65
C GLU A 157 20.87 -13.84 14.53
N GLY A 158 21.87 -12.99 14.74
CA GLY A 158 22.96 -12.78 13.78
C GLY A 158 22.60 -11.95 12.54
N LEU A 159 21.32 -11.51 12.38
CA LEU A 159 20.93 -10.63 11.27
C LEU A 159 21.24 -9.16 11.54
N PHE A 160 21.21 -8.76 12.82
CA PHE A 160 21.41 -7.38 13.26
C PHE A 160 22.27 -7.34 14.52
N ASP A 161 23.16 -6.36 14.61
CA ASP A 161 23.81 -6.04 15.87
C ASP A 161 22.88 -5.26 16.82
N GLU A 162 23.29 -5.07 18.07
CA GLU A 162 22.46 -4.40 19.09
C GLU A 162 22.18 -2.91 18.74
N ASN A 163 23.11 -2.24 18.05
CA ASN A 163 22.91 -0.85 17.63
C ASN A 163 21.90 -0.77 16.47
N GLU A 164 21.95 -1.73 15.54
CA GLU A 164 21.01 -1.84 14.44
C GLU A 164 19.60 -2.16 14.94
N LYS A 165 19.47 -3.08 15.90
CA LYS A 165 18.20 -3.38 16.56
C LYS A 165 17.62 -2.14 17.27
N ALA A 166 18.45 -1.45 18.05
CA ALA A 166 18.04 -0.22 18.73
C ALA A 166 17.61 0.87 17.74
N PHE A 167 18.36 1.04 16.65
CA PHE A 167 18.01 1.99 15.58
C PHE A 167 16.66 1.64 14.91
N LEU A 168 16.43 0.37 14.60
CA LEU A 168 15.17 -0.08 13.99
C LEU A 168 13.98 0.19 14.91
N LEU A 169 14.08 -0.16 16.20
CA LEU A 169 13.04 0.09 17.20
C LEU A 169 12.77 1.58 17.38
N GLU A 170 13.81 2.40 17.49
CA GLU A 170 13.68 3.84 17.58
C GLU A 170 12.94 4.40 16.35
N ARG A 171 13.36 4.02 15.14
CA ARG A 171 12.71 4.49 13.89
C ARG A 171 11.27 4.04 13.75
N TYR A 172 10.98 2.80 14.13
CA TYR A 172 9.62 2.28 14.11
C TYR A 172 8.71 2.98 15.14
N GLY A 173 9.24 3.27 16.32
CA GLY A 173 8.53 4.04 17.36
C GLY A 173 8.29 5.52 16.99
N GLN A 174 9.16 6.10 16.16
CA GLN A 174 9.03 7.49 15.66
C GLN A 174 8.02 7.64 14.52
N LEU A 175 7.53 6.55 13.93
CA LEU A 175 6.51 6.64 12.88
C LEU A 175 5.26 7.33 13.42
N LYS A 176 4.86 8.40 12.73
CA LYS A 176 3.69 9.19 13.13
C LYS A 176 2.45 8.31 13.19
N ALA A 177 1.77 8.36 14.33
CA ALA A 177 0.49 7.70 14.55
C ALA A 177 -0.49 8.69 15.21
N PRO A 178 -1.79 8.61 14.88
CA PRO A 178 -2.39 7.78 13.84
C PRO A 178 -1.93 8.17 12.42
N LEU A 179 -1.94 7.21 11.51
CA LEU A 179 -1.60 7.44 10.10
C LEU A 179 -2.73 8.22 9.41
N TYR A 180 -2.37 9.02 8.42
CA TYR A 180 -3.34 9.59 7.49
C TYR A 180 -3.40 8.70 6.24
N TYR A 181 -4.58 8.17 5.94
CA TYR A 181 -4.81 7.36 4.75
C TYR A 181 -5.20 8.25 3.58
N GLU A 182 -4.52 8.05 2.48
CA GLU A 182 -4.80 8.63 1.17
C GLU A 182 -4.40 7.62 0.11
N ASP A 183 -5.11 7.55 -1.00
CA ASP A 183 -4.78 6.62 -2.08
C ASP A 183 -3.49 7.01 -2.80
N TYR A 184 -2.43 6.22 -2.59
CA TYR A 184 -1.11 6.39 -3.19
C TYR A 184 -0.79 5.38 -4.30
N ASP A 185 -1.70 4.50 -4.67
CA ASP A 185 -1.41 3.39 -5.60
C ASP A 185 -0.83 3.86 -6.93
N GLY A 186 -1.38 4.93 -7.49
CA GLY A 186 -0.86 5.52 -8.71
C GLY A 186 0.60 5.97 -8.59
N TRP A 187 0.94 6.67 -7.51
CA TRP A 187 2.31 7.13 -7.24
C TRP A 187 3.27 6.01 -6.92
N ARG A 188 2.84 5.01 -6.16
CA ARG A 188 3.64 3.82 -5.84
C ARG A 188 4.07 3.10 -7.11
N SER A 189 3.15 2.89 -8.04
CA SER A 189 3.43 2.27 -9.32
C SER A 189 4.41 3.09 -10.17
N VAL A 190 4.21 4.41 -10.26
CA VAL A 190 5.12 5.32 -10.97
C VAL A 190 6.52 5.29 -10.37
N LEU A 191 6.66 5.32 -9.06
CA LEU A 191 7.96 5.27 -8.38
C LEU A 191 8.68 3.95 -8.63
N HIS A 192 7.96 2.83 -8.64
CA HIS A 192 8.55 1.51 -8.94
C HIS A 192 9.16 1.47 -10.34
N TYR A 193 8.44 1.96 -11.34
CA TYR A 193 8.95 2.03 -12.72
C TYR A 193 10.06 3.08 -12.89
N ALA A 194 9.95 4.22 -12.19
CA ALA A 194 10.98 5.25 -12.23
C ALA A 194 12.34 4.75 -11.70
N GLN A 195 12.34 3.98 -10.60
CA GLN A 195 13.56 3.35 -10.07
C GLN A 195 14.24 2.45 -11.11
N THR A 196 13.47 1.63 -11.81
CA THR A 196 13.99 0.74 -12.87
C THR A 196 14.62 1.55 -13.99
N ILE A 197 13.99 2.64 -14.41
CA ILE A 197 14.52 3.53 -15.49
C ILE A 197 15.83 4.19 -15.03
N VAL A 198 15.88 4.68 -13.79
CA VAL A 198 17.11 5.29 -13.25
C VAL A 198 18.25 4.27 -13.20
N MET A 199 18.00 3.02 -12.76
CA MET A 199 19.02 1.97 -12.75
C MET A 199 19.53 1.59 -14.15
N LEU A 200 18.68 1.67 -15.19
CA LEU A 200 19.07 1.37 -16.56
C LEU A 200 19.89 2.49 -17.23
N VAL A 201 19.83 3.71 -16.69
CA VAL A 201 20.49 4.89 -17.26
C VAL A 201 21.81 5.23 -16.55
N MET A 202 22.02 4.73 -15.31
CA MET A 202 23.28 4.84 -14.56
C MET A 202 24.28 3.78 -14.96
#